data_aff4a57bb3224bbd64469e52051803c7
#
_entry.id   aff4a57bb3224bbd64469e52051803c7
#
_cell.length_a   1.000
_cell.length_b   1.000
_cell.length_c   1.000
_cell.angle_alpha   90.00
_cell.angle_beta   90.00
_cell.angle_gamma   90.00
#
_symmetry.space_group_name_H-M   'P 1'
#
loop_
_entity.id
_entity.type
_entity.pdbx_description
1 polymer ?
#
loop_
_entity_poly.entity_id
_entity_poly.type
_entity_poly.pdbx_seq_one_letter_code
_entity_poly.pdbx_strand_id
1 'polypeptide(L)'
;MEQYVIKGGNPLYGEVEIGGAKNAALAILAAAIMTDETVTIDNLPNVRDINVLLQAIEEIGAHVERVDIHKVKINGSFIRGVNVDNEFIRRIRASYYLIGALLGKYKHAEVALPGGCDIGSRPIDLHMKGFRSMGADIDIAHGLVIARAKELKGTHIYMDKVSVGATINIMMAAAMADGKTVIENAAKEPHVVDVANFLNSMGANIRGAGTDVIRIVGVEKLHATEYSVIPDQIEAGTFMFAVAAAGGNVLVKDVIPKHLEATTAKLLEVGCQVEEFDDSVRVISDGHLKHTQVTTLPYPGFPTDMQPQMAVLLGIAEGTSTVTESIFENRFKYVDELTRMGADRKVESNIAIISCVKISTGARVNAPDLRAGAALVIAGLAAEGITVVDDIYYIQRGYEALEEKLTKIGAKIARVEDEKELQKFILKVS
;
A
#
# COMPACT_ATOMS: atom_id res chain seq x y z
N MET A 1 3.89 24.84 -4.51
CA MET A 1 3.82 23.37 -4.39
C MET A 1 3.56 23.02 -2.95
N GLU A 2 2.62 22.13 -2.68
CA GLU A 2 2.28 21.72 -1.32
C GLU A 2 3.46 21.02 -0.63
N GLN A 3 3.65 21.32 0.64
CA GLN A 3 4.73 20.79 1.49
C GLN A 3 4.17 20.45 2.88
N TYR A 4 4.79 19.51 3.58
CA TYR A 4 4.59 19.37 5.01
C TYR A 4 5.68 20.10 5.77
N VAL A 5 5.27 20.85 6.79
CA VAL A 5 6.17 21.52 7.75
C VAL A 5 5.93 20.91 9.12
N ILE A 6 7.00 20.48 9.75
CA ILE A 6 6.96 19.71 10.99
C ILE A 6 7.89 20.36 12.01
N LYS A 7 7.38 20.63 13.21
CA LYS A 7 8.19 20.93 14.40
C LYS A 7 8.34 19.65 15.20
N GLY A 8 9.51 19.07 15.19
CA GLY A 8 9.80 17.84 15.90
C GLY A 8 9.98 18.00 17.41
N GLY A 9 10.23 16.88 18.09
CA GLY A 9 10.47 16.86 19.53
C GLY A 9 9.19 16.91 20.39
N ASN A 10 8.02 16.61 19.82
CA ASN A 10 6.75 16.60 20.54
C ASN A 10 6.24 15.16 20.63
N PRO A 11 6.11 14.59 21.85
CA PRO A 11 5.50 13.27 22.03
C PRO A 11 4.04 13.23 21.54
N LEU A 12 3.60 12.05 21.11
CA LEU A 12 2.26 11.84 20.59
C LEU A 12 1.36 11.16 21.62
N TYR A 13 0.13 11.65 21.77
CA TYR A 13 -0.84 11.11 22.71
C TYR A 13 -2.25 11.14 22.13
N GLY A 14 -3.07 10.17 22.51
CA GLY A 14 -4.46 10.11 22.14
C GLY A 14 -4.81 8.87 21.34
N GLU A 15 -5.70 9.04 20.38
CA GLU A 15 -6.23 7.97 19.54
C GLU A 15 -6.20 8.37 18.09
N VAL A 16 -5.90 7.40 17.20
CA VAL A 16 -5.96 7.57 15.74
C VAL A 16 -6.76 6.44 15.12
N GLU A 17 -7.67 6.78 14.22
CA GLU A 17 -8.48 5.84 13.46
C GLU A 17 -7.82 5.53 12.12
N ILE A 18 -7.74 4.25 11.79
CA ILE A 18 -7.13 3.77 10.55
C ILE A 18 -8.22 3.58 9.49
N GLY A 19 -7.94 4.04 8.29
CA GLY A 19 -8.82 3.89 7.14
C GLY A 19 -8.69 2.55 6.43
N GLY A 20 -9.45 2.39 5.35
CA GLY A 20 -9.39 1.20 4.52
C GLY A 20 -8.06 1.00 3.82
N ALA A 21 -7.69 -0.25 3.61
CA ALA A 21 -6.43 -0.64 2.97
C ALA A 21 -6.41 -0.25 1.49
N LYS A 22 -5.55 0.70 1.13
CA LYS A 22 -5.38 1.14 -0.27
C LYS A 22 -5.09 -0.04 -1.20
N ASN A 23 -4.19 -0.92 -0.83
CA ASN A 23 -3.77 -2.03 -1.68
C ASN A 23 -4.88 -3.08 -1.90
N ALA A 24 -5.76 -3.27 -0.92
CA ALA A 24 -6.97 -4.07 -1.07
C ALA A 24 -8.01 -3.35 -1.94
N ALA A 25 -8.27 -2.08 -1.63
CA ALA A 25 -9.26 -1.27 -2.32
C ALA A 25 -9.01 -1.17 -3.83
N LEU A 26 -7.77 -0.99 -4.26
CA LEU A 26 -7.41 -0.94 -5.68
C LEU A 26 -7.81 -2.22 -6.43
N ALA A 27 -7.54 -3.38 -5.87
CA ALA A 27 -7.91 -4.66 -6.47
C ALA A 27 -9.42 -4.93 -6.39
N ILE A 28 -10.06 -4.58 -5.29
CA ILE A 28 -11.51 -4.72 -5.10
C ILE A 28 -12.28 -3.84 -6.10
N LEU A 29 -11.85 -2.61 -6.32
CA LEU A 29 -12.45 -1.73 -7.33
C LEU A 29 -12.33 -2.30 -8.75
N ALA A 30 -11.19 -2.88 -9.10
CA ALA A 30 -11.02 -3.57 -10.37
C ALA A 30 -11.94 -4.80 -10.47
N ALA A 31 -12.05 -5.59 -9.41
CA ALA A 31 -12.92 -6.76 -9.36
C ALA A 31 -14.42 -6.40 -9.41
N ALA A 32 -14.81 -5.23 -8.91
CA ALA A 32 -16.20 -4.77 -8.88
C ALA A 32 -16.84 -4.64 -10.28
N ILE A 33 -16.03 -4.42 -11.32
CA ILE A 33 -16.53 -4.33 -12.70
C ILE A 33 -16.81 -5.70 -13.33
N MET A 34 -16.49 -6.80 -12.66
CA MET A 34 -16.67 -8.15 -13.20
C MET A 34 -18.12 -8.64 -13.18
N THR A 35 -19.03 -7.94 -12.53
CA THR A 35 -20.46 -8.18 -12.57
C THR A 35 -21.20 -7.08 -13.34
N ASP A 36 -22.39 -7.40 -13.86
CA ASP A 36 -23.31 -6.43 -14.44
C ASP A 36 -24.28 -5.82 -13.42
N GLU A 37 -24.20 -6.27 -12.19
CA GLU A 37 -25.02 -5.77 -11.09
C GLU A 37 -24.28 -4.68 -10.29
N THR A 38 -25.01 -3.89 -9.51
CA THR A 38 -24.43 -2.82 -8.72
C THR A 38 -23.76 -3.37 -7.47
N VAL A 39 -22.49 -3.06 -7.33
CA VAL A 39 -21.65 -3.41 -6.17
C VAL A 39 -21.48 -2.17 -5.29
N THR A 40 -21.67 -2.33 -3.98
CA THR A 40 -21.42 -1.27 -3.00
C THR A 40 -20.16 -1.59 -2.22
N ILE A 41 -19.21 -0.65 -2.22
CA ILE A 41 -17.92 -0.80 -1.53
C ILE A 41 -17.80 0.31 -0.49
N ASP A 42 -17.59 -0.09 0.75
CA ASP A 42 -17.44 0.77 1.92
C ASP A 42 -16.00 0.75 2.44
N ASN A 43 -15.68 1.69 3.32
CA ASN A 43 -14.36 1.87 3.91
C ASN A 43 -13.24 2.06 2.85
N LEU A 44 -13.54 2.75 1.76
CA LEU A 44 -12.54 3.16 0.78
C LEU A 44 -11.72 4.33 1.33
N PRO A 45 -10.38 4.28 1.26
CA PRO A 45 -9.59 5.46 1.59
C PRO A 45 -9.72 6.54 0.51
N ASN A 46 -9.86 7.79 0.93
CA ASN A 46 -9.89 8.92 0.01
C ASN A 46 -8.46 9.37 -0.34
N VAL A 47 -7.80 8.59 -1.17
CA VAL A 47 -6.43 8.84 -1.62
C VAL A 47 -6.37 8.94 -3.14
N ARG A 48 -5.30 9.56 -3.66
CA ARG A 48 -5.16 9.82 -5.10
C ARG A 48 -5.25 8.58 -5.97
N ASP A 49 -4.57 7.50 -5.59
CA ASP A 49 -4.56 6.27 -6.39
C ASP A 49 -5.97 5.66 -6.55
N ILE A 50 -6.80 5.74 -5.50
CA ILE A 50 -8.20 5.30 -5.54
C ILE A 50 -9.02 6.17 -6.48
N ASN A 51 -8.88 7.50 -6.38
CA ASN A 51 -9.63 8.43 -7.22
C ASN A 51 -9.26 8.29 -8.70
N VAL A 52 -7.99 8.07 -9.01
CA VAL A 52 -7.53 7.81 -10.39
C VAL A 52 -8.12 6.51 -10.94
N LEU A 53 -8.16 5.44 -10.15
CA LEU A 53 -8.74 4.17 -10.59
C LEU A 53 -10.26 4.28 -10.79
N LEU A 54 -10.98 4.96 -9.90
CA LEU A 54 -12.42 5.22 -10.08
C LEU A 54 -12.70 5.97 -11.38
N GLN A 55 -11.92 7.01 -11.67
CA GLN A 55 -12.02 7.75 -12.92
C GLN A 55 -11.76 6.83 -14.14
N ALA A 56 -10.74 5.98 -14.07
CA ALA A 56 -10.40 5.07 -15.16
C ALA A 56 -11.52 4.07 -15.46
N ILE A 57 -12.19 3.52 -14.45
CA ILE A 57 -13.31 2.61 -14.67
C ILE A 57 -14.58 3.34 -15.16
N GLU A 58 -14.78 4.61 -14.83
CA GLU A 58 -15.83 5.44 -15.43
C GLU A 58 -15.57 5.68 -16.92
N GLU A 59 -14.33 5.98 -17.30
CA GLU A 59 -13.94 6.25 -18.69
C GLU A 59 -14.20 5.05 -19.63
N ILE A 60 -14.04 3.83 -19.14
CA ILE A 60 -14.38 2.62 -19.92
C ILE A 60 -15.88 2.29 -19.92
N GLY A 61 -16.69 3.04 -19.19
CA GLY A 61 -18.14 2.98 -19.24
C GLY A 61 -18.83 2.46 -17.99
N ALA A 62 -18.12 2.14 -16.90
CA ALA A 62 -18.77 1.81 -15.64
C ALA A 62 -19.49 3.03 -15.06
N HIS A 63 -20.64 2.79 -14.44
CA HIS A 63 -21.31 3.83 -13.66
C HIS A 63 -20.77 3.82 -12.21
N VAL A 64 -20.21 4.94 -11.78
CA VAL A 64 -19.66 5.12 -10.43
C VAL A 64 -20.45 6.21 -9.72
N GLU A 65 -21.07 5.87 -8.61
CA GLU A 65 -21.80 6.80 -7.74
C GLU A 65 -21.08 6.89 -6.38
N ARG A 66 -20.61 8.08 -6.03
CA ARG A 66 -20.09 8.33 -4.68
C ARG A 66 -21.25 8.55 -3.73
N VAL A 67 -21.44 7.63 -2.80
CA VAL A 67 -22.45 7.74 -1.73
C VAL A 67 -21.95 8.70 -0.64
N ASP A 68 -20.71 8.56 -0.26
CA ASP A 68 -19.97 9.48 0.60
C ASP A 68 -18.46 9.43 0.30
N ILE A 69 -17.65 10.07 1.14
CA ILE A 69 -16.20 10.18 0.93
C ILE A 69 -15.50 8.80 0.94
N HIS A 70 -16.07 7.80 1.65
CA HIS A 70 -15.47 6.48 1.83
C HIS A 70 -16.34 5.34 1.27
N LYS A 71 -17.43 5.68 0.54
CA LYS A 71 -18.37 4.68 0.02
C LYS A 71 -18.76 4.97 -1.41
N VAL A 72 -18.71 3.94 -2.26
CA VAL A 72 -19.07 4.04 -3.67
C VAL A 72 -19.98 2.90 -4.09
N LYS A 73 -20.83 3.15 -5.11
CA LYS A 73 -21.54 2.13 -5.86
C LYS A 73 -20.95 2.07 -7.26
N ILE A 74 -20.70 0.87 -7.75
CA ILE A 74 -20.15 0.61 -9.08
C ILE A 74 -21.04 -0.36 -9.82
N ASN A 75 -21.40 0.01 -11.06
CA ASN A 75 -22.13 -0.86 -11.97
C ASN A 75 -21.35 -1.01 -13.28
N GLY A 76 -20.91 -2.24 -13.55
CA GLY A 76 -20.11 -2.57 -14.74
C GLY A 76 -20.90 -2.97 -15.97
N SER A 77 -22.26 -2.92 -15.95
CA SER A 77 -23.10 -3.35 -17.08
C SER A 77 -22.96 -2.45 -18.32
N PHE A 78 -22.54 -1.21 -18.14
CA PHE A 78 -22.38 -0.22 -19.20
C PHE A 78 -20.98 -0.16 -19.81
N ILE A 79 -20.06 -1.01 -19.36
CA ILE A 79 -18.71 -1.04 -19.91
C ILE A 79 -18.77 -1.46 -21.38
N ARG A 80 -18.21 -0.62 -22.25
CA ARG A 80 -18.19 -0.81 -23.70
C ARG A 80 -16.77 -0.87 -24.26
N GLY A 81 -15.80 -0.49 -23.47
CA GLY A 81 -14.38 -0.47 -23.85
C GLY A 81 -13.57 -1.39 -22.98
N VAL A 82 -12.63 -2.09 -23.58
CA VAL A 82 -11.63 -2.92 -22.89
C VAL A 82 -10.24 -2.29 -22.97
N ASN A 83 -10.15 -1.09 -23.55
CA ASN A 83 -8.92 -0.31 -23.66
C ASN A 83 -8.87 0.73 -22.53
N VAL A 84 -7.89 0.57 -21.66
CA VAL A 84 -7.65 1.46 -20.52
C VAL A 84 -6.29 2.14 -20.72
N ASP A 85 -6.33 3.25 -21.44
CA ASP A 85 -5.13 4.01 -21.78
C ASP A 85 -5.38 5.51 -21.64
N ASN A 86 -5.13 6.05 -20.47
CA ASN A 86 -5.11 7.49 -20.24
C ASN A 86 -3.88 7.92 -19.45
N GLU A 87 -3.63 9.23 -19.42
CA GLU A 87 -2.47 9.81 -18.76
C GLU A 87 -2.39 9.47 -17.26
N PHE A 88 -3.54 9.39 -16.59
CA PHE A 88 -3.61 9.15 -15.16
C PHE A 88 -3.32 7.68 -14.84
N ILE A 89 -3.91 6.76 -15.61
CA ILE A 89 -3.75 5.32 -15.38
C ILE A 89 -2.29 4.87 -15.55
N ARG A 90 -1.55 5.50 -16.45
CA ARG A 90 -0.11 5.25 -16.64
C ARG A 90 0.73 5.57 -15.41
N ARG A 91 0.22 6.39 -14.49
CA ARG A 91 0.91 6.82 -13.28
C ARG A 91 0.66 5.89 -12.09
N ILE A 92 -0.32 5.01 -12.16
CA ILE A 92 -0.63 4.06 -11.08
C ILE A 92 -0.37 2.61 -11.52
N ARG A 93 0.30 1.85 -10.67
CA ARG A 93 0.59 0.44 -10.97
C ARG A 93 -0.63 -0.47 -10.86
N ALA A 94 -1.60 -0.07 -10.06
CA ALA A 94 -2.84 -0.83 -9.86
C ALA A 94 -3.67 -1.03 -11.14
N SER A 95 -3.37 -0.30 -12.21
CA SER A 95 -3.95 -0.53 -13.54
C SER A 95 -3.82 -1.98 -14.02
N TYR A 96 -2.80 -2.72 -13.57
CA TYR A 96 -2.65 -4.14 -13.87
C TYR A 96 -3.84 -5.00 -13.47
N TYR A 97 -4.50 -4.68 -12.36
CA TYR A 97 -5.66 -5.44 -11.90
C TYR A 97 -6.83 -5.39 -12.89
N LEU A 98 -6.90 -4.35 -13.71
CA LEU A 98 -7.88 -4.27 -14.79
C LEU A 98 -7.63 -5.31 -15.88
N ILE A 99 -6.40 -5.80 -16.07
CA ILE A 99 -6.11 -6.88 -17.02
C ILE A 99 -6.87 -8.15 -16.61
N GLY A 100 -6.71 -8.59 -15.37
CA GLY A 100 -7.37 -9.80 -14.85
C GLY A 100 -8.89 -9.67 -14.83
N ALA A 101 -9.40 -8.52 -14.39
CA ALA A 101 -10.83 -8.26 -14.32
C ALA A 101 -11.49 -8.25 -15.71
N LEU A 102 -10.93 -7.51 -16.67
CA LEU A 102 -11.46 -7.43 -18.03
C LEU A 102 -11.28 -8.74 -18.80
N LEU A 103 -10.13 -9.40 -18.66
CA LEU A 103 -9.88 -10.70 -19.27
C LEU A 103 -10.84 -11.76 -18.72
N GLY A 104 -11.09 -11.78 -17.43
CA GLY A 104 -12.05 -12.68 -16.79
C GLY A 104 -13.47 -12.49 -17.33
N LYS A 105 -13.94 -11.25 -17.41
CA LYS A 105 -15.31 -10.93 -17.83
C LYS A 105 -15.48 -10.96 -19.36
N TYR A 106 -14.60 -10.28 -20.09
CA TYR A 106 -14.77 -10.02 -21.54
C TYR A 106 -13.88 -10.88 -22.43
N LYS A 107 -12.95 -11.66 -21.85
CA LYS A 107 -11.91 -12.42 -22.57
C LYS A 107 -11.01 -11.52 -23.44
N HIS A 108 -10.98 -10.22 -23.14
CA HIS A 108 -10.20 -9.22 -23.81
C HIS A 108 -9.88 -8.07 -22.86
N ALA A 109 -8.62 -7.66 -22.82
CA ALA A 109 -8.16 -6.49 -22.10
C ALA A 109 -7.02 -5.80 -22.85
N GLU A 110 -7.04 -4.47 -22.88
CA GLU A 110 -5.94 -3.64 -23.37
C GLU A 110 -5.65 -2.59 -22.31
N VAL A 111 -4.56 -2.73 -21.59
CA VAL A 111 -4.24 -1.87 -20.44
C VAL A 111 -2.86 -1.27 -20.60
N ALA A 112 -2.75 0.04 -20.42
CA ALA A 112 -1.47 0.73 -20.50
C ALA A 112 -0.47 0.14 -19.51
N LEU A 113 0.76 -0.08 -19.99
CA LEU A 113 1.89 -0.44 -19.13
C LEU A 113 2.06 0.67 -18.08
N PRO A 114 1.97 0.34 -16.80
CA PRO A 114 2.06 1.36 -15.79
C PRO A 114 3.48 1.88 -15.65
N GLY A 115 3.57 3.17 -15.46
CA GLY A 115 4.68 3.78 -14.78
C GLY A 115 4.68 3.36 -13.31
N GLY A 116 5.28 4.10 -12.45
CA GLY A 116 5.22 3.86 -11.02
C GLY A 116 6.41 4.41 -10.27
N CYS A 117 6.42 4.22 -8.95
CA CYS A 117 7.55 4.60 -8.12
C CYS A 117 8.78 3.80 -8.52
N ASP A 118 9.90 4.49 -8.63
CA ASP A 118 11.18 3.93 -9.02
C ASP A 118 11.88 3.25 -7.81
N ILE A 119 11.22 2.20 -7.28
CA ILE A 119 11.73 1.41 -6.14
C ILE A 119 12.34 0.06 -6.58
N GLY A 120 12.41 -0.19 -7.88
CA GLY A 120 12.96 -1.41 -8.46
C GLY A 120 12.15 -1.94 -9.63
N SER A 121 12.71 -2.94 -10.30
CA SER A 121 12.06 -3.66 -11.39
C SER A 121 10.80 -4.37 -10.87
N ARG A 122 9.69 -4.20 -11.59
CA ARG A 122 8.43 -4.88 -11.29
C ARG A 122 7.86 -5.46 -12.57
N PRO A 123 8.51 -6.49 -13.12
CA PRO A 123 8.05 -7.11 -14.35
C PRO A 123 6.67 -7.73 -14.17
N ILE A 124 5.91 -7.82 -15.27
CA ILE A 124 4.60 -8.47 -15.32
C ILE A 124 4.67 -9.90 -15.87
N ASP A 125 5.86 -10.46 -15.95
CA ASP A 125 6.12 -11.79 -16.50
C ASP A 125 5.29 -12.89 -15.81
N LEU A 126 5.14 -12.83 -14.48
CA LEU A 126 4.32 -13.79 -13.73
C LEU A 126 2.82 -13.63 -14.01
N HIS A 127 2.35 -12.40 -14.19
CA HIS A 127 0.96 -12.16 -14.63
C HIS A 127 0.73 -12.77 -16.01
N MET A 128 1.62 -12.50 -16.96
CA MET A 128 1.52 -13.02 -18.32
C MET A 128 1.63 -14.55 -18.35
N LYS A 129 2.53 -15.13 -17.56
CA LYS A 129 2.68 -16.59 -17.42
C LYS A 129 1.35 -17.22 -16.98
N GLY A 130 0.72 -16.67 -15.95
CA GLY A 130 -0.55 -17.17 -15.45
C GLY A 130 -1.66 -17.09 -16.49
N PHE A 131 -1.83 -15.96 -17.13
CA PHE A 131 -2.86 -15.77 -18.16
C PHE A 131 -2.64 -16.67 -19.38
N ARG A 132 -1.40 -16.81 -19.85
CA ARG A 132 -1.06 -17.74 -20.95
C ARG A 132 -1.35 -19.19 -20.58
N SER A 133 -1.06 -19.58 -19.35
CA SER A 133 -1.38 -20.93 -18.85
C SER A 133 -2.88 -21.22 -18.87
N MET A 134 -3.71 -20.18 -18.74
CA MET A 134 -5.16 -20.27 -18.82
C MET A 134 -5.71 -20.20 -20.25
N GLY A 135 -4.85 -20.08 -21.25
CA GLY A 135 -5.23 -20.04 -22.66
C GLY A 135 -5.33 -18.65 -23.28
N ALA A 136 -4.90 -17.59 -22.59
CA ALA A 136 -4.85 -16.26 -23.16
C ALA A 136 -3.62 -16.07 -24.06
N ASP A 137 -3.84 -15.35 -25.15
CA ASP A 137 -2.78 -14.77 -25.98
C ASP A 137 -2.45 -13.38 -25.46
N ILE A 138 -1.19 -13.11 -25.18
CA ILE A 138 -0.75 -11.84 -24.58
C ILE A 138 0.40 -11.27 -25.37
N ASP A 139 0.21 -10.03 -25.79
CA ASP A 139 1.20 -9.24 -26.50
C ASP A 139 1.43 -7.90 -25.79
N ILE A 140 2.60 -7.31 -26.03
CA ILE A 140 2.92 -5.95 -25.59
C ILE A 140 3.18 -5.13 -26.84
N ALA A 141 2.29 -4.22 -27.13
CA ALA A 141 2.37 -3.35 -28.29
C ALA A 141 1.91 -1.93 -27.96
N HIS A 142 2.58 -0.94 -28.51
CA HIS A 142 2.25 0.48 -28.36
C HIS A 142 2.16 0.96 -26.89
N GLY A 143 2.93 0.33 -25.98
CA GLY A 143 2.88 0.63 -24.55
C GLY A 143 1.65 0.05 -23.82
N LEU A 144 0.94 -0.88 -24.44
CA LEU A 144 -0.20 -1.59 -23.88
C LEU A 144 0.12 -3.07 -23.67
N VAL A 145 -0.43 -3.64 -22.63
CA VAL A 145 -0.61 -5.09 -22.49
C VAL A 145 -1.93 -5.44 -23.16
N ILE A 146 -1.88 -6.28 -24.19
CA ILE A 146 -3.04 -6.74 -24.93
C ILE A 146 -3.24 -8.21 -24.65
N ALA A 147 -4.33 -8.56 -23.97
CA ALA A 147 -4.67 -9.94 -23.61
C ALA A 147 -5.97 -10.34 -24.28
N ARG A 148 -5.99 -11.50 -24.93
CA ARG A 148 -7.16 -12.05 -25.63
C ARG A 148 -7.28 -13.55 -25.39
N ALA A 149 -8.50 -14.03 -25.24
CA ALA A 149 -8.79 -15.46 -25.17
C ALA A 149 -10.14 -15.76 -25.81
N LYS A 150 -10.27 -16.91 -26.47
CA LYS A 150 -11.62 -17.41 -26.86
C LYS A 150 -12.38 -17.87 -25.62
N GLU A 151 -11.71 -18.59 -24.76
CA GLU A 151 -12.15 -19.03 -23.44
C GLU A 151 -10.94 -19.08 -22.50
N LEU A 152 -11.19 -18.92 -21.21
CA LEU A 152 -10.18 -19.16 -20.19
C LEU A 152 -10.45 -20.52 -19.54
N LYS A 153 -9.41 -21.34 -19.44
CA LYS A 153 -9.50 -22.68 -18.84
C LYS A 153 -8.71 -22.73 -17.54
N GLY A 154 -9.33 -23.31 -16.54
CA GLY A 154 -8.66 -23.63 -15.28
C GLY A 154 -7.42 -24.50 -15.52
N THR A 155 -6.38 -24.23 -14.79
CA THR A 155 -5.08 -24.90 -14.92
C THR A 155 -4.29 -24.83 -13.63
N HIS A 156 -3.18 -25.55 -13.58
CA HIS A 156 -2.24 -25.52 -12.47
C HIS A 156 -1.13 -24.49 -12.79
N ILE A 157 -0.94 -23.52 -11.91
CA ILE A 157 0.02 -22.43 -12.07
C ILE A 157 0.96 -22.42 -10.88
N TYR A 158 2.24 -22.65 -11.13
CA TYR A 158 3.30 -22.49 -10.14
C TYR A 158 3.95 -21.11 -10.29
N MET A 159 4.00 -20.37 -9.21
CA MET A 159 4.63 -19.04 -9.17
C MET A 159 6.10 -19.18 -8.80
N ASP A 160 7.01 -18.83 -9.71
CA ASP A 160 8.46 -18.94 -9.48
C ASP A 160 8.95 -18.04 -8.34
N LYS A 161 8.21 -16.94 -8.11
CA LYS A 161 8.37 -16.03 -6.98
C LYS A 161 7.01 -15.68 -6.41
N VAL A 162 6.94 -15.43 -5.12
CA VAL A 162 5.74 -14.89 -4.49
C VAL A 162 5.49 -13.48 -5.07
N SER A 163 4.32 -13.29 -5.66
CA SER A 163 3.91 -12.02 -6.26
C SER A 163 2.47 -11.71 -5.90
N VAL A 164 2.26 -10.64 -5.13
CA VAL A 164 0.93 -10.16 -4.75
C VAL A 164 0.11 -9.81 -5.98
N GLY A 165 0.68 -8.99 -6.86
CA GLY A 165 -0.01 -8.52 -8.05
C GLY A 165 -0.41 -9.66 -8.97
N ALA A 166 0.48 -10.60 -9.26
CA ALA A 166 0.19 -11.75 -10.10
C ALA A 166 -0.84 -12.69 -9.46
N THR A 167 -0.73 -12.95 -8.15
CA THR A 167 -1.69 -13.79 -7.43
C THR A 167 -3.10 -13.22 -7.54
N ILE A 168 -3.30 -11.94 -7.25
CA ILE A 168 -4.60 -11.27 -7.33
C ILE A 168 -5.12 -11.25 -8.76
N ASN A 169 -4.30 -10.90 -9.71
CA ASN A 169 -4.69 -10.73 -11.11
C ASN A 169 -5.12 -12.08 -11.74
N ILE A 170 -4.35 -13.13 -11.48
CA ILE A 170 -4.69 -14.49 -11.92
C ILE A 170 -5.96 -14.98 -11.21
N MET A 171 -6.11 -14.70 -9.93
CA MET A 171 -7.29 -15.07 -9.15
C MET A 171 -8.57 -14.44 -9.73
N MET A 172 -8.54 -13.17 -10.11
CA MET A 172 -9.67 -12.51 -10.76
C MET A 172 -10.03 -13.18 -12.09
N ALA A 173 -9.07 -13.41 -12.97
CA ALA A 173 -9.33 -14.07 -14.25
C ALA A 173 -9.84 -15.51 -14.06
N ALA A 174 -9.26 -16.24 -13.12
CA ALA A 174 -9.65 -17.63 -12.79
C ALA A 174 -11.05 -17.74 -12.18
N ALA A 175 -11.54 -16.70 -11.52
CA ALA A 175 -12.88 -16.69 -10.93
C ALA A 175 -14.00 -16.91 -11.96
N MET A 176 -13.76 -16.58 -13.24
CA MET A 176 -14.72 -16.77 -14.35
C MET A 176 -14.15 -17.67 -15.46
N ALA A 177 -13.12 -18.44 -15.20
CA ALA A 177 -12.59 -19.41 -16.14
C ALA A 177 -13.36 -20.72 -16.08
N ASP A 178 -13.37 -21.50 -17.17
CA ASP A 178 -13.96 -22.82 -17.16
C ASP A 178 -13.07 -23.82 -16.40
N GLY A 179 -13.65 -24.53 -15.46
CA GLY A 179 -12.96 -25.56 -14.68
C GLY A 179 -12.24 -25.03 -13.42
N LYS A 180 -11.19 -25.73 -13.01
CA LYS A 180 -10.47 -25.50 -11.75
C LYS A 180 -9.07 -24.95 -12.01
N THR A 181 -8.73 -23.87 -11.33
CA THR A 181 -7.39 -23.30 -11.28
C THR A 181 -6.77 -23.56 -9.90
N VAL A 182 -5.49 -23.92 -9.89
CA VAL A 182 -4.67 -24.04 -8.68
C VAL A 182 -3.46 -23.11 -8.83
N ILE A 183 -3.30 -22.18 -7.90
CA ILE A 183 -2.14 -21.31 -7.82
C ILE A 183 -1.26 -21.80 -6.68
N GLU A 184 -0.03 -22.23 -6.98
CA GLU A 184 0.96 -22.63 -5.98
C GLU A 184 2.01 -21.54 -5.78
N ASN A 185 2.58 -21.48 -4.59
CA ASN A 185 3.46 -20.42 -4.13
C ASN A 185 2.80 -19.04 -4.23
N ALA A 186 1.52 -18.99 -3.90
CA ALA A 186 0.71 -17.78 -3.92
C ALA A 186 1.12 -16.80 -2.81
N ALA A 187 0.89 -15.51 -3.03
CA ALA A 187 1.03 -14.49 -2.01
C ALA A 187 -0.04 -14.67 -0.91
N LYS A 188 0.33 -14.37 0.34
CA LYS A 188 -0.49 -14.60 1.54
C LYS A 188 -0.94 -13.31 2.22
N GLU A 189 -0.58 -12.16 1.67
CA GLU A 189 -0.84 -10.85 2.25
C GLU A 189 -2.34 -10.65 2.56
N PRO A 190 -2.68 -9.92 3.64
CA PRO A 190 -4.07 -9.69 4.05
C PRO A 190 -4.96 -9.16 2.93
N HIS A 191 -4.44 -8.31 2.05
CA HIS A 191 -5.22 -7.80 0.93
C HIS A 191 -5.47 -8.81 -0.19
N VAL A 192 -4.65 -9.86 -0.31
CA VAL A 192 -4.96 -11.02 -1.19
C VAL A 192 -6.18 -11.77 -0.66
N VAL A 193 -6.23 -12.00 0.65
CA VAL A 193 -7.37 -12.63 1.33
C VAL A 193 -8.62 -11.78 1.19
N ASP A 194 -8.49 -10.47 1.33
CA ASP A 194 -9.62 -9.54 1.23
C ASP A 194 -10.24 -9.54 -0.17
N VAL A 195 -9.42 -9.55 -1.21
CA VAL A 195 -9.91 -9.68 -2.60
C VAL A 195 -10.61 -11.02 -2.84
N ALA A 196 -10.07 -12.12 -2.30
CA ALA A 196 -10.71 -13.43 -2.38
C ALA A 196 -12.07 -13.43 -1.69
N ASN A 197 -12.16 -12.86 -0.48
CA ASN A 197 -13.41 -12.71 0.26
C ASN A 197 -14.42 -11.84 -0.50
N PHE A 198 -13.97 -10.75 -1.09
CA PHE A 198 -14.81 -9.90 -1.92
C PHE A 198 -15.37 -10.65 -3.13
N LEU A 199 -14.52 -11.35 -3.89
CA LEU A 199 -14.96 -12.16 -5.03
C LEU A 199 -15.92 -13.27 -4.60
N ASN A 200 -15.66 -13.95 -3.48
CA ASN A 200 -16.57 -14.96 -2.93
C ASN A 200 -17.91 -14.35 -2.53
N SER A 201 -17.94 -13.13 -1.99
CA SER A 201 -19.20 -12.43 -1.71
C SER A 201 -20.00 -12.11 -2.97
N MET A 202 -19.33 -12.02 -4.11
CA MET A 202 -19.97 -11.87 -5.44
C MET A 202 -20.37 -13.23 -6.07
N GLY A 203 -20.14 -14.34 -5.41
CA GLY A 203 -20.49 -15.69 -5.88
C GLY A 203 -19.34 -16.49 -6.49
N ALA A 204 -18.10 -16.02 -6.42
CA ALA A 204 -16.93 -16.80 -6.81
C ALA A 204 -16.70 -17.99 -5.84
N ASN A 205 -15.92 -18.96 -6.27
CA ASN A 205 -15.55 -20.14 -5.48
C ASN A 205 -14.03 -20.21 -5.35
N ILE A 206 -13.51 -19.48 -4.35
CA ILE A 206 -12.07 -19.36 -4.07
C ILE A 206 -11.80 -19.90 -2.67
N ARG A 207 -10.85 -20.81 -2.56
CA ARG A 207 -10.42 -21.42 -1.29
C ARG A 207 -8.91 -21.38 -1.16
N GLY A 208 -8.43 -21.30 0.09
CA GLY A 208 -7.01 -21.32 0.41
C GLY A 208 -6.31 -19.97 0.33
N ALA A 209 -7.03 -18.87 0.11
CA ALA A 209 -6.44 -17.53 0.21
C ALA A 209 -5.85 -17.30 1.62
N GLY A 210 -4.66 -16.74 1.70
CA GLY A 210 -3.89 -16.64 2.94
C GLY A 210 -2.94 -17.82 3.19
N THR A 211 -3.00 -18.84 2.33
CA THR A 211 -2.03 -19.94 2.26
C THR A 211 -1.22 -19.88 0.98
N ASP A 212 -0.23 -20.74 0.84
CA ASP A 212 0.60 -20.82 -0.37
C ASP A 212 -0.09 -21.49 -1.56
N VAL A 213 -1.27 -22.09 -1.35
CA VAL A 213 -2.04 -22.75 -2.42
C VAL A 213 -3.47 -22.22 -2.45
N ILE A 214 -3.84 -21.57 -3.55
CA ILE A 214 -5.20 -21.09 -3.80
C ILE A 214 -5.87 -21.96 -4.85
N ARG A 215 -7.09 -22.41 -4.56
CA ARG A 215 -7.92 -23.21 -5.46
C ARG A 215 -9.16 -22.44 -5.85
N ILE A 216 -9.41 -22.36 -7.14
CA ILE A 216 -10.50 -21.57 -7.71
C ILE A 216 -11.29 -22.46 -8.65
N VAL A 217 -12.60 -22.57 -8.42
CA VAL A 217 -13.52 -23.16 -9.39
C VAL A 217 -14.26 -22.03 -10.07
N GLY A 218 -14.08 -21.88 -11.37
CA GLY A 218 -14.67 -20.78 -12.10
C GLY A 218 -16.20 -20.83 -12.13
N VAL A 219 -16.82 -19.67 -12.22
CA VAL A 219 -18.29 -19.51 -12.30
C VAL A 219 -18.64 -18.74 -13.58
N GLU A 220 -19.85 -18.96 -14.11
CA GLU A 220 -20.31 -18.28 -15.31
C GLU A 220 -20.60 -16.79 -15.05
N LYS A 221 -21.07 -16.48 -13.84
CA LYS A 221 -21.57 -15.15 -13.50
C LYS A 221 -21.24 -14.81 -12.04
N LEU A 222 -20.83 -13.55 -11.85
CA LEU A 222 -20.74 -12.91 -10.54
C LEU A 222 -21.97 -11.99 -10.35
N HIS A 223 -22.34 -11.75 -9.09
CA HIS A 223 -23.52 -10.96 -8.73
C HIS A 223 -23.18 -9.80 -7.78
N ALA A 224 -24.18 -8.96 -7.47
CA ALA A 224 -24.05 -7.85 -6.55
C ALA A 224 -23.61 -8.28 -5.16
N THR A 225 -22.89 -7.39 -4.51
CA THR A 225 -22.54 -7.49 -3.08
C THR A 225 -22.41 -6.11 -2.46
N GLU A 226 -22.51 -6.04 -1.14
CA GLU A 226 -22.06 -4.94 -0.33
C GLU A 226 -20.87 -5.41 0.50
N TYR A 227 -19.74 -4.70 0.43
CA TYR A 227 -18.49 -5.15 1.00
C TYR A 227 -17.71 -3.99 1.63
N SER A 228 -17.12 -4.23 2.79
CA SER A 228 -16.26 -3.27 3.47
C SER A 228 -14.81 -3.71 3.36
N VAL A 229 -13.94 -2.82 2.89
CA VAL A 229 -12.49 -3.05 2.75
C VAL A 229 -11.86 -3.18 4.13
N ILE A 230 -10.89 -4.10 4.28
CA ILE A 230 -10.14 -4.25 5.53
C ILE A 230 -9.35 -3.00 5.89
N PRO A 231 -9.04 -2.79 7.20
CA PRO A 231 -8.15 -1.71 7.63
C PRO A 231 -6.76 -1.80 7.03
N ASP A 232 -6.15 -0.64 6.78
CA ASP A 232 -4.80 -0.55 6.21
C ASP A 232 -3.72 -0.84 7.27
N GLN A 233 -3.10 -2.01 7.18
CA GLN A 233 -2.00 -2.40 8.06
C GLN A 233 -0.76 -1.51 7.90
N ILE A 234 -0.55 -0.94 6.72
CA ILE A 234 0.63 -0.09 6.46
C ILE A 234 0.42 1.31 7.05
N GLU A 235 -0.78 1.87 6.91
CA GLU A 235 -1.13 3.11 7.62
C GLU A 235 -1.01 2.92 9.14
N ALA A 236 -1.60 1.85 9.68
CA ALA A 236 -1.53 1.52 11.10
C ALA A 236 -0.09 1.41 11.59
N GLY A 237 0.73 0.61 10.92
CA GLY A 237 2.14 0.46 11.26
C GLY A 237 2.93 1.77 11.13
N THR A 238 2.61 2.62 10.17
CA THR A 238 3.24 3.95 10.02
C THR A 238 2.97 4.81 11.26
N PHE A 239 1.73 4.84 11.77
CA PHE A 239 1.42 5.53 13.03
C PHE A 239 2.10 4.88 14.24
N MET A 240 2.17 3.56 14.29
CA MET A 240 2.89 2.85 15.35
C MET A 240 4.38 3.25 15.39
N PHE A 241 5.03 3.34 14.23
CA PHE A 241 6.42 3.83 14.13
C PHE A 241 6.55 5.32 14.45
N ALA A 242 5.57 6.14 14.09
CA ALA A 242 5.56 7.56 14.46
C ALA A 242 5.57 7.75 15.98
N VAL A 243 4.75 7.00 16.70
CA VAL A 243 4.72 7.02 18.17
C VAL A 243 6.04 6.48 18.76
N ALA A 244 6.57 5.40 18.20
CA ALA A 244 7.84 4.84 18.63
C ALA A 244 8.98 5.85 18.50
N ALA A 245 9.03 6.61 17.40
CA ALA A 245 10.06 7.58 17.09
C ALA A 245 9.92 8.90 17.87
N ALA A 246 8.71 9.44 17.97
CA ALA A 246 8.45 10.70 18.65
C ALA A 246 8.32 10.55 20.18
N GLY A 247 8.09 9.34 20.66
CA GLY A 247 7.67 9.07 22.04
C GLY A 247 6.19 9.31 22.26
N GLY A 248 5.66 8.83 23.37
CA GLY A 248 4.28 9.05 23.77
C GLY A 248 3.47 7.78 23.99
N ASN A 249 2.15 7.91 23.90
CA ASN A 249 1.19 6.82 24.14
C ASN A 249 -0.05 7.05 23.27
N VAL A 250 -0.24 6.21 22.26
CA VAL A 250 -1.35 6.33 21.30
C VAL A 250 -2.05 4.99 21.13
N LEU A 251 -3.39 5.04 21.10
CA LEU A 251 -4.23 3.92 20.69
C LEU A 251 -4.54 4.04 19.20
N VAL A 252 -4.05 3.06 18.43
CA VAL A 252 -4.31 2.91 16.99
C VAL A 252 -5.55 2.04 16.85
N LYS A 253 -6.64 2.63 16.36
CA LYS A 253 -8.00 2.04 16.32
C LYS A 253 -8.37 1.60 14.91
N ASP A 254 -9.40 0.77 14.85
CA ASP A 254 -9.94 0.21 13.60
C ASP A 254 -8.86 -0.55 12.82
N VAL A 255 -8.21 -1.48 13.50
CA VAL A 255 -7.16 -2.35 12.94
C VAL A 255 -7.47 -3.82 13.18
N ILE A 256 -6.79 -4.67 12.45
CA ILE A 256 -6.75 -6.10 12.71
C ILE A 256 -5.36 -6.41 13.26
N PRO A 257 -5.19 -6.60 14.59
CA PRO A 257 -3.87 -6.77 15.21
C PRO A 257 -3.05 -7.90 14.61
N LYS A 258 -3.71 -8.98 14.18
CA LYS A 258 -3.05 -10.09 13.50
C LYS A 258 -2.30 -9.69 12.23
N HIS A 259 -2.75 -8.66 11.52
CA HIS A 259 -2.06 -8.16 10.34
C HIS A 259 -0.80 -7.36 10.68
N LEU A 260 -0.63 -6.99 11.96
CA LEU A 260 0.48 -6.15 12.47
C LEU A 260 1.54 -6.95 13.24
N GLU A 261 1.46 -8.28 13.25
CA GLU A 261 2.35 -9.13 14.08
C GLU A 261 3.83 -8.86 13.84
N ALA A 262 4.27 -8.74 12.58
CA ALA A 262 5.66 -8.46 12.26
C ALA A 262 6.10 -7.06 12.74
N THR A 263 5.24 -6.06 12.62
CA THR A 263 5.47 -4.68 13.09
C THR A 263 5.51 -4.64 14.61
N THR A 264 4.54 -5.27 15.28
CA THR A 264 4.50 -5.39 16.75
C THR A 264 5.75 -6.08 17.28
N ALA A 265 6.17 -7.18 16.67
CA ALA A 265 7.37 -7.91 17.09
C ALA A 265 8.62 -7.02 17.04
N LYS A 266 8.80 -6.23 15.98
CA LYS A 266 9.95 -5.32 15.86
C LYS A 266 9.88 -4.14 16.82
N LEU A 267 8.71 -3.61 17.10
CA LEU A 267 8.53 -2.56 18.11
C LEU A 267 8.88 -3.06 19.52
N LEU A 268 8.49 -4.27 19.87
CA LEU A 268 8.87 -4.91 21.13
C LEU A 268 10.39 -5.14 21.22
N GLU A 269 11.02 -5.60 20.14
CA GLU A 269 12.47 -5.81 20.08
C GLU A 269 13.27 -4.52 20.33
N VAL A 270 12.81 -3.39 19.79
CA VAL A 270 13.47 -2.09 19.99
C VAL A 270 13.13 -1.43 21.31
N GLY A 271 12.26 -2.02 22.14
CA GLY A 271 11.98 -1.58 23.51
C GLY A 271 10.69 -0.81 23.71
N CYS A 272 9.83 -0.68 22.70
CA CYS A 272 8.49 -0.14 22.88
C CYS A 272 7.59 -1.11 23.64
N GLN A 273 6.55 -0.60 24.30
CA GLN A 273 5.45 -1.41 24.82
C GLN A 273 4.33 -1.41 23.79
N VAL A 274 3.76 -2.58 23.55
CA VAL A 274 2.64 -2.76 22.62
C VAL A 274 1.58 -3.61 23.31
N GLU A 275 0.35 -3.08 23.38
CA GLU A 275 -0.80 -3.80 23.93
C GLU A 275 -1.83 -4.00 22.82
N GLU A 276 -2.22 -5.26 22.61
CA GLU A 276 -3.19 -5.63 21.57
C GLU A 276 -4.57 -5.82 22.18
N PHE A 277 -5.60 -5.28 21.50
CA PHE A 277 -7.01 -5.46 21.80
C PHE A 277 -7.70 -6.10 20.58
N ASP A 278 -9.01 -6.29 20.61
CA ASP A 278 -9.73 -6.95 19.52
C ASP A 278 -9.63 -6.19 18.18
N ASP A 279 -9.71 -4.86 18.22
CA ASP A 279 -9.74 -3.97 17.05
C ASP A 279 -8.79 -2.78 17.14
N SER A 280 -7.86 -2.83 18.08
CA SER A 280 -6.94 -1.72 18.31
C SER A 280 -5.60 -2.19 18.90
N VAL A 281 -4.59 -1.35 18.75
CA VAL A 281 -3.25 -1.58 19.29
C VAL A 281 -2.76 -0.31 19.96
N ARG A 282 -2.32 -0.41 21.21
CA ARG A 282 -1.71 0.69 21.95
C ARG A 282 -0.19 0.60 21.84
N VAL A 283 0.44 1.69 21.45
CA VAL A 283 1.91 1.81 21.40
C VAL A 283 2.34 2.84 22.44
N ILE A 284 3.32 2.47 23.27
CA ILE A 284 3.92 3.34 24.27
C ILE A 284 5.43 3.34 24.07
N SER A 285 6.01 4.51 23.95
CA SER A 285 7.46 4.72 23.81
C SER A 285 7.93 5.85 24.70
N ASP A 286 9.01 5.61 25.43
CA ASP A 286 9.73 6.63 26.22
C ASP A 286 10.89 7.27 25.45
N GLY A 287 11.09 6.87 24.20
CA GLY A 287 12.16 7.34 23.33
C GLY A 287 13.50 6.62 23.50
N HIS A 288 13.61 5.69 24.45
CA HIS A 288 14.82 4.86 24.62
C HIS A 288 14.72 3.57 23.80
N LEU A 289 15.26 3.64 22.58
CA LEU A 289 15.18 2.55 21.62
C LEU A 289 16.51 1.80 21.48
N LYS A 290 16.42 0.50 21.23
CA LYS A 290 17.56 -0.41 21.04
C LYS A 290 17.70 -0.80 19.59
N HIS A 291 18.93 -1.08 19.17
CA HIS A 291 19.20 -1.60 17.83
C HIS A 291 18.57 -2.98 17.59
N THR A 292 18.26 -3.28 16.35
CA THR A 292 17.85 -4.62 15.91
C THR A 292 18.20 -4.85 14.44
N GLN A 293 17.93 -6.05 13.96
CA GLN A 293 18.05 -6.44 12.56
C GLN A 293 16.69 -6.67 11.96
N VAL A 294 16.48 -6.19 10.73
CA VAL A 294 15.22 -6.36 9.99
C VAL A 294 15.52 -6.86 8.59
N THR A 295 14.77 -7.87 8.17
CA THR A 295 14.77 -8.34 6.78
C THR A 295 13.34 -8.28 6.25
N THR A 296 13.14 -7.61 5.12
CA THR A 296 11.84 -7.62 4.46
C THR A 296 11.58 -8.96 3.80
N LEU A 297 10.40 -9.50 3.99
CA LEU A 297 9.97 -10.80 3.46
C LEU A 297 8.50 -10.74 3.04
N PRO A 298 8.05 -11.62 2.15
CA PRO A 298 6.62 -11.81 1.91
C PRO A 298 5.88 -12.11 3.22
N TYR A 299 4.62 -11.70 3.31
CA TYR A 299 3.77 -11.94 4.48
C TYR A 299 3.78 -13.44 4.90
N PRO A 300 3.89 -13.78 6.17
CA PRO A 300 3.81 -12.93 7.36
C PRO A 300 5.14 -12.29 7.82
N GLY A 301 6.16 -12.26 6.98
CA GLY A 301 7.41 -11.56 7.27
C GLY A 301 7.23 -10.04 7.34
N PHE A 302 8.31 -9.33 7.67
CA PHE A 302 8.28 -7.87 7.79
C PHE A 302 8.01 -7.23 6.41
N PRO A 303 6.96 -6.40 6.27
CA PRO A 303 6.56 -5.90 4.97
C PRO A 303 7.53 -4.84 4.43
N THR A 304 7.87 -4.96 3.14
CA THR A 304 8.71 -3.98 2.47
C THR A 304 8.13 -2.55 2.50
N ASP A 305 6.81 -2.41 2.56
CA ASP A 305 6.13 -1.11 2.66
C ASP A 305 6.32 -0.41 4.04
N MET A 306 6.86 -1.11 5.01
CA MET A 306 7.23 -0.58 6.33
C MET A 306 8.75 -0.40 6.50
N GLN A 307 9.55 -0.79 5.51
CA GLN A 307 11.01 -0.76 5.59
C GLN A 307 11.55 0.67 5.78
N PRO A 308 11.11 1.71 5.04
CA PRO A 308 11.60 3.06 5.24
C PRO A 308 11.30 3.61 6.65
N GLN A 309 10.09 3.37 7.17
CA GLN A 309 9.68 3.80 8.51
C GLN A 309 10.52 3.14 9.60
N MET A 310 10.76 1.83 9.45
CA MET A 310 11.64 1.09 10.37
C MET A 310 13.08 1.60 10.34
N ALA A 311 13.59 1.89 9.15
CA ALA A 311 14.95 2.43 9.00
C ALA A 311 15.13 3.80 9.68
N VAL A 312 14.09 4.65 9.64
CA VAL A 312 14.07 5.92 10.39
C VAL A 312 14.14 5.65 11.89
N LEU A 313 13.30 4.75 12.40
CA LEU A 313 13.28 4.38 13.82
C LEU A 313 14.63 3.85 14.28
N LEU A 314 15.27 2.99 13.51
CA LEU A 314 16.58 2.44 13.81
C LEU A 314 17.71 3.49 13.78
N GLY A 315 17.51 4.60 13.07
CA GLY A 315 18.44 5.73 13.04
C GLY A 315 18.53 6.50 14.36
N ILE A 316 17.53 6.38 15.23
CA ILE A 316 17.52 6.99 16.57
C ILE A 316 17.66 5.94 17.69
N ALA A 317 17.72 4.66 17.34
CA ALA A 317 17.92 3.57 18.28
C ALA A 317 19.40 3.41 18.66
N GLU A 318 19.72 3.19 19.94
CA GLU A 318 21.09 3.03 20.43
C GLU A 318 21.78 1.81 19.80
N GLY A 319 23.00 2.00 19.32
CA GLY A 319 23.82 0.96 18.70
C GLY A 319 23.79 0.98 17.17
N THR A 320 24.12 -0.15 16.56
CA THR A 320 24.14 -0.33 15.10
C THR A 320 23.10 -1.35 14.69
N SER A 321 22.25 -0.96 13.76
CA SER A 321 21.19 -1.79 13.21
C SER A 321 21.45 -2.13 11.73
N THR A 322 20.82 -3.18 11.24
CA THR A 322 20.85 -3.53 9.82
C THR A 322 19.43 -3.71 9.28
N VAL A 323 19.21 -3.22 8.07
CA VAL A 323 17.97 -3.43 7.31
C VAL A 323 18.32 -4.09 5.98
N THR A 324 17.84 -5.30 5.78
CA THR A 324 18.00 -6.04 4.52
C THR A 324 16.71 -5.96 3.73
N GLU A 325 16.77 -5.38 2.53
CA GLU A 325 15.65 -5.32 1.59
C GLU A 325 15.75 -6.47 0.59
N SER A 326 14.83 -7.44 0.69
CA SER A 326 14.86 -8.63 -0.16
C SER A 326 13.75 -8.67 -1.22
N ILE A 327 12.90 -7.63 -1.28
CA ILE A 327 11.77 -7.58 -2.23
C ILE A 327 12.08 -6.67 -3.42
N PHE A 328 12.66 -5.47 -3.19
CA PHE A 328 12.93 -4.48 -4.23
C PHE A 328 14.38 -4.00 -4.21
N GLU A 329 14.97 -3.85 -5.38
CA GLU A 329 16.40 -3.52 -5.52
C GLU A 329 16.73 -2.06 -5.19
N ASN A 330 15.77 -1.15 -5.32
CA ASN A 330 16.02 0.30 -5.29
C ASN A 330 15.21 1.01 -4.21
N ARG A 331 15.09 0.40 -3.02
CA ARG A 331 14.22 0.92 -1.96
C ARG A 331 14.93 1.70 -0.85
N PHE A 332 16.18 2.12 -1.07
CA PHE A 332 16.95 2.92 -0.11
C PHE A 332 17.17 4.38 -0.54
N LYS A 333 16.44 4.89 -1.53
CA LYS A 333 16.59 6.27 -2.03
C LYS A 333 16.40 7.35 -0.96
N TYR A 334 15.60 7.10 0.04
CA TYR A 334 15.38 8.02 1.16
C TYR A 334 16.61 8.20 2.06
N VAL A 335 17.59 7.32 1.97
CA VAL A 335 18.80 7.40 2.79
C VAL A 335 19.57 8.69 2.55
N ASP A 336 19.64 9.15 1.31
CA ASP A 336 20.27 10.42 0.95
C ASP A 336 19.56 11.61 1.60
N GLU A 337 18.24 11.58 1.68
CA GLU A 337 17.45 12.61 2.34
C GLU A 337 17.65 12.60 3.86
N LEU A 338 17.77 11.42 4.46
CA LEU A 338 18.05 11.29 5.89
C LEU A 338 19.48 11.76 6.24
N THR A 339 20.43 11.64 5.33
CA THR A 339 21.77 12.19 5.50
C THR A 339 21.75 13.73 5.64
N ARG A 340 20.84 14.40 4.95
CA ARG A 340 20.61 15.86 5.13
C ARG A 340 20.12 16.22 6.53
N MET A 341 19.46 15.28 7.21
CA MET A 341 19.03 15.39 8.60
C MET A 341 20.10 14.96 9.60
N GLY A 342 21.32 14.67 9.14
CA GLY A 342 22.45 14.27 9.98
C GLY A 342 22.57 12.78 10.25
N ALA A 343 21.83 11.92 9.56
CA ALA A 343 21.89 10.47 9.76
C ALA A 343 23.20 9.86 9.27
N ASP A 344 23.78 8.97 10.06
CA ASP A 344 24.95 8.15 9.68
C ASP A 344 24.50 6.77 9.20
N ARG A 345 24.56 6.57 7.88
CA ARG A 345 24.04 5.37 7.22
C ARG A 345 24.89 4.99 6.03
N LYS A 346 25.07 3.69 5.85
CA LYS A 346 25.76 3.12 4.70
C LYS A 346 24.87 2.09 4.03
N VAL A 347 24.70 2.19 2.73
CA VAL A 347 23.99 1.19 1.92
C VAL A 347 24.99 0.42 1.10
N GLU A 348 24.98 -0.90 1.26
CA GLU A 348 25.79 -1.84 0.49
C GLU A 348 24.84 -2.87 -0.16
N SER A 349 24.66 -2.79 -1.48
CA SER A 349 23.75 -3.64 -2.21
C SER A 349 22.31 -3.52 -1.68
N ASN A 350 21.77 -4.55 -1.05
CA ASN A 350 20.42 -4.60 -0.48
C ASN A 350 20.40 -4.49 1.06
N ILE A 351 21.50 -4.04 1.67
CA ILE A 351 21.64 -3.90 3.12
C ILE A 351 21.95 -2.44 3.46
N ALA A 352 21.16 -1.86 4.35
CA ALA A 352 21.48 -0.60 5.01
C ALA A 352 22.04 -0.87 6.40
N ILE A 353 23.22 -0.36 6.67
CA ILE A 353 23.84 -0.33 8.00
C ILE A 353 23.53 1.04 8.58
N ILE A 354 22.89 1.06 9.75
CA ILE A 354 22.35 2.26 10.37
C ILE A 354 22.97 2.40 11.75
N SER A 355 23.74 3.46 11.95
CA SER A 355 24.29 3.80 13.25
C SER A 355 23.44 4.89 13.91
N CYS A 356 23.29 4.80 15.23
CA CYS A 356 22.56 5.80 16.00
C CYS A 356 23.20 7.19 15.85
N VAL A 357 22.38 8.16 15.50
CA VAL A 357 22.74 9.58 15.61
C VAL A 357 21.87 10.18 16.70
N LYS A 358 22.50 10.64 17.77
CA LYS A 358 21.81 11.13 18.98
C LYS A 358 20.83 12.28 18.72
N ILE A 359 21.06 13.06 17.67
CA ILE A 359 20.22 14.22 17.34
C ILE A 359 20.16 14.32 15.82
N SER A 360 19.01 13.97 15.26
CA SER A 360 18.68 14.38 13.90
C SER A 360 18.20 15.82 13.94
N THR A 361 18.72 16.66 13.06
CA THR A 361 18.27 18.05 12.92
C THR A 361 17.23 18.18 11.81
N GLY A 362 16.25 19.04 12.02
CA GLY A 362 15.28 19.38 10.97
C GLY A 362 15.99 19.92 9.74
N ALA A 363 15.53 19.50 8.57
CA ALA A 363 16.05 19.92 7.27
C ALA A 363 14.94 19.99 6.21
N ARG A 364 15.27 20.56 5.05
CA ARG A 364 14.42 20.44 3.88
C ARG A 364 14.78 19.18 3.11
N VAL A 365 13.78 18.32 2.89
CA VAL A 365 13.92 17.01 2.27
C VAL A 365 12.82 16.76 1.24
N ASN A 366 13.07 15.88 0.29
CA ASN A 366 12.11 15.55 -0.77
C ASN A 366 11.58 14.13 -0.58
N ALA A 367 10.27 13.95 -0.67
CA ALA A 367 9.67 12.61 -0.68
C ALA A 367 10.01 11.90 -2.01
N PRO A 368 10.82 10.83 -2.02
CA PRO A 368 11.18 10.16 -3.26
C PRO A 368 10.09 9.18 -3.74
N ASP A 369 9.27 8.70 -2.83
CA ASP A 369 8.14 7.83 -3.07
C ASP A 369 7.12 7.89 -1.92
N LEU A 370 6.03 7.15 -2.03
CA LEU A 370 4.93 7.11 -1.06
C LEU A 370 5.41 6.74 0.36
N ARG A 371 6.13 5.64 0.51
CA ARG A 371 6.49 5.08 1.83
C ARG A 371 7.70 5.78 2.43
N ALA A 372 8.68 6.09 1.59
CA ALA A 372 9.82 6.90 1.98
C ALA A 372 9.38 8.31 2.40
N GLY A 373 8.42 8.91 1.70
CA GLY A 373 7.86 10.21 2.09
C GLY A 373 7.23 10.18 3.50
N ALA A 374 6.42 9.16 3.80
CA ALA A 374 5.87 8.97 5.14
C ALA A 374 6.97 8.75 6.20
N ALA A 375 8.03 8.01 5.86
CA ALA A 375 9.17 7.82 6.73
C ALA A 375 9.91 9.15 7.02
N LEU A 376 10.03 10.03 6.05
CA LEU A 376 10.61 11.37 6.25
C LEU A 376 9.75 12.25 7.16
N VAL A 377 8.43 12.11 7.11
CA VAL A 377 7.53 12.74 8.09
C VAL A 377 7.82 12.23 9.50
N ILE A 378 7.97 10.93 9.70
CA ILE A 378 8.35 10.33 11.00
C ILE A 378 9.71 10.86 11.45
N ALA A 379 10.69 10.95 10.55
CA ALA A 379 11.99 11.52 10.86
C ALA A 379 11.87 12.97 11.34
N GLY A 380 11.02 13.77 10.71
CA GLY A 380 10.74 15.14 11.11
C GLY A 380 10.06 15.25 12.49
N LEU A 381 9.19 14.29 12.86
CA LEU A 381 8.57 14.24 14.19
C LEU A 381 9.60 13.97 15.30
N ALA A 382 10.60 13.15 15.02
CA ALA A 382 11.65 12.79 15.96
C ALA A 382 12.83 13.78 16.02
N ALA A 383 13.02 14.58 14.96
CA ALA A 383 14.15 15.49 14.84
C ALA A 383 14.00 16.74 15.72
N GLU A 384 15.11 17.39 16.05
CA GLU A 384 15.07 18.73 16.64
C GLU A 384 14.90 19.80 15.54
N GLY A 385 14.08 20.80 15.80
CA GLY A 385 13.88 21.93 14.90
C GLY A 385 12.74 21.72 13.89
N ILE A 386 12.88 22.36 12.73
CA ILE A 386 11.86 22.37 11.69
C ILE A 386 12.29 21.49 10.52
N THR A 387 11.44 20.58 10.11
CA THR A 387 11.59 19.79 8.89
C THR A 387 10.56 20.23 7.86
N VAL A 388 10.99 20.41 6.63
CA VAL A 388 10.10 20.66 5.48
C VAL A 388 10.20 19.48 4.53
N VAL A 389 9.09 18.84 4.26
CA VAL A 389 9.00 17.71 3.31
C VAL A 389 8.34 18.22 2.02
N ASP A 390 9.10 18.24 0.95
CA ASP A 390 8.63 18.56 -0.39
C ASP A 390 8.04 17.32 -1.08
N ASP A 391 7.38 17.53 -2.21
CA ASP A 391 6.81 16.45 -3.05
C ASP A 391 5.80 15.56 -2.31
N ILE A 392 5.03 16.12 -1.40
CA ILE A 392 4.01 15.39 -0.61
C ILE A 392 2.92 14.74 -1.46
N TYR A 393 2.86 15.08 -2.73
CA TYR A 393 2.04 14.40 -3.73
C TYR A 393 2.21 12.87 -3.67
N TYR A 394 3.45 12.39 -3.46
CA TYR A 394 3.70 10.95 -3.33
C TYR A 394 3.06 10.37 -2.07
N ILE A 395 3.07 11.10 -0.95
CA ILE A 395 2.45 10.68 0.31
C ILE A 395 0.92 10.60 0.16
N GLN A 396 0.32 11.60 -0.47
CA GLN A 396 -1.13 11.69 -0.71
C GLN A 396 -1.68 10.58 -1.63
N ARG A 397 -0.81 9.84 -2.32
CA ARG A 397 -1.21 8.67 -3.10
C ARG A 397 -1.76 7.53 -2.22
N GLY A 398 -1.37 7.45 -0.96
CA GLY A 398 -1.73 6.32 -0.12
C GLY A 398 -1.98 6.62 1.35
N TYR A 399 -1.81 7.86 1.81
CA TYR A 399 -2.16 8.30 3.15
C TYR A 399 -3.22 9.39 3.07
N GLU A 400 -4.36 9.14 3.68
CA GLU A 400 -5.47 10.08 3.77
C GLU A 400 -5.27 11.02 4.96
N ALA A 401 -5.25 12.33 4.69
CA ALA A 401 -5.20 13.37 5.73
C ALA A 401 -4.13 13.11 6.81
N LEU A 402 -2.91 12.73 6.39
CA LEU A 402 -1.84 12.33 7.31
C LEU A 402 -1.53 13.42 8.33
N GLU A 403 -1.43 14.67 7.88
CA GLU A 403 -1.16 15.82 8.75
C GLU A 403 -2.26 16.08 9.76
N GLU A 404 -3.52 15.89 9.39
CA GLU A 404 -4.68 16.08 10.28
C GLU A 404 -4.72 15.00 11.36
N LYS A 405 -4.50 13.73 10.96
CA LYS A 405 -4.45 12.61 11.89
C LYS A 405 -3.29 12.75 12.89
N LEU A 406 -2.12 13.16 12.42
CA LEU A 406 -0.94 13.42 13.26
C LEU A 406 -1.18 14.61 14.20
N THR A 407 -1.79 15.70 13.72
CA THR A 407 -2.14 16.86 14.55
C THR A 407 -3.10 16.47 15.66
N LYS A 408 -4.07 15.62 15.39
CA LYS A 408 -5.06 15.14 16.38
C LYS A 408 -4.42 14.40 17.56
N ILE A 409 -3.27 13.75 17.34
CA ILE A 409 -2.51 13.08 18.41
C ILE A 409 -1.34 13.90 18.97
N GLY A 410 -1.27 15.19 18.64
CA GLY A 410 -0.36 16.14 19.26
C GLY A 410 0.86 16.53 18.44
N ALA A 411 1.01 16.06 17.20
CA ALA A 411 2.07 16.50 16.33
C ALA A 411 1.90 17.97 15.94
N LYS A 412 3.01 18.69 15.85
CA LYS A 412 3.05 20.03 15.28
C LYS A 412 3.44 19.92 13.81
N ILE A 413 2.45 19.74 12.97
CA ILE A 413 2.59 19.57 11.51
C ILE A 413 1.51 20.39 10.80
N ALA A 414 1.85 20.92 9.63
CA ALA A 414 0.89 21.57 8.74
C ALA A 414 1.23 21.30 7.29
N ARG A 415 0.21 21.33 6.43
CA ARG A 415 0.36 21.41 4.99
C ARG A 415 0.36 22.87 4.59
N VAL A 416 1.37 23.29 3.83
CA VAL A 416 1.56 24.67 3.37
C VAL A 416 1.76 24.70 1.85
N GLU A 417 1.30 25.77 1.21
CA GLU A 417 1.36 25.91 -0.25
C GLU A 417 2.44 26.92 -0.69
N ASP A 418 2.79 27.85 0.18
CA ASP A 418 3.73 28.92 -0.11
C ASP A 418 4.63 29.28 1.09
N GLU A 419 5.63 30.11 0.82
CA GLU A 419 6.60 30.58 1.82
C GLU A 419 5.94 31.40 2.94
N LYS A 420 4.85 32.09 2.65
CA LYS A 420 4.15 32.91 3.64
C LYS A 420 3.46 32.05 4.70
N GLU A 421 2.85 30.94 4.27
CA GLU A 421 2.25 29.96 5.18
C GLU A 421 3.32 29.23 5.99
N LEU A 422 4.45 28.89 5.36
CA LEU A 422 5.61 28.32 6.02
C LEU A 422 6.10 29.23 7.15
N GLN A 423 6.31 30.51 6.89
CA GLN A 423 6.76 31.48 7.90
C GLN A 423 5.74 31.64 9.03
N LYS A 424 4.44 31.66 8.71
CA LYS A 424 3.38 31.73 9.73
C LYS A 424 3.41 30.51 10.65
N PHE A 425 3.63 29.30 10.09
CA PHE A 425 3.74 28.08 10.89
C PHE A 425 4.96 28.15 11.81
N ILE A 426 6.13 28.52 11.29
CA ILE A 426 7.36 28.67 12.06
C ILE A 426 7.15 29.62 13.24
N LEU A 427 6.58 30.80 13.01
CA LEU A 427 6.30 31.80 14.06
C LEU A 427 5.29 31.28 15.12
N LYS A 428 4.38 30.39 14.75
CA LYS A 428 3.40 29.81 15.67
C LYS A 428 4.00 28.77 16.58
N VAL A 429 5.03 28.05 16.14
CA VAL A 429 5.61 26.90 16.85
C VAL A 429 6.98 27.19 17.50
N SER A 430 7.58 28.37 17.22
CA SER A 430 8.75 28.91 17.89
C SER A 430 8.39 29.47 19.24
#